data_a8e75a94d244296419794003ba8aaab1
#
_entry.id   a8e75a94d244296419794003ba8aaab1
#
_cell.length_a   1.000
_cell.length_b   1.000
_cell.length_c   1.000
_cell.angle_alpha   90.00
_cell.angle_beta   90.00
_cell.angle_gamma   90.00
#
_symmetry.space_group_name_H-M   'P 1'
#
loop_
_entity.id
_entity.type
_entity.pdbx_description
1 polymer ?
#
loop_
_entity_poly.entity_id
_entity_poly.type
_entity_poly.pdbx_seq_one_letter_code
_entity_poly.pdbx_strand_id
1 'polypeptide(L)'
;MVYKENFNKLDKSLECILIDYFKKRRWFMYTVGIYIRLSKEDEYKNNNKESESVINQRSLILSYIEDNNLKLYSEYVDDGYSGTTFDRPGFNKMIKDIEDGKINMVVTKDLSRLGRDYIQSGYYIEQYFPLKKVRYVSILDNIDTSIDSTNNDIAPFKSLFNDIQSKDSSKKIRSILRVRKKQGLFLGSSPAFGYKRSEDNKY
;
A
#
# COMPACT_ATOMS: atom_id res chain seq x y z
N MET A 1 36.74 47.96 -10.23
CA MET A 1 36.75 47.17 -8.99
C MET A 1 35.35 46.62 -8.61
N VAL A 2 34.28 47.26 -9.03
CA VAL A 2 32.89 46.87 -8.68
C VAL A 2 32.36 45.61 -9.40
N TYR A 3 32.92 45.26 -10.58
CA TYR A 3 32.46 44.09 -11.35
C TYR A 3 32.95 42.75 -10.84
N LYS A 4 34.02 42.67 -10.03
CA LYS A 4 34.52 41.41 -9.44
C LYS A 4 33.74 40.97 -8.21
N GLU A 5 33.18 41.91 -7.46
CA GLU A 5 32.38 41.60 -6.27
C GLU A 5 30.99 41.01 -6.60
N ASN A 6 30.41 41.47 -7.72
CA ASN A 6 29.10 40.94 -8.16
C ASN A 6 29.19 39.52 -8.72
N PHE A 7 30.30 39.13 -9.38
CA PHE A 7 30.50 37.76 -9.88
C PHE A 7 30.65 36.75 -8.74
N ASN A 8 31.40 37.10 -7.69
CA ASN A 8 31.56 36.24 -6.50
C ASN A 8 30.26 36.08 -5.68
N LYS A 9 29.35 37.05 -5.74
CA LYS A 9 28.07 36.99 -5.05
C LYS A 9 27.04 36.12 -5.79
N LEU A 10 27.07 36.16 -7.14
CA LEU A 10 26.23 35.28 -7.97
C LEU A 10 26.67 33.82 -7.87
N ASP A 11 27.97 33.56 -7.81
CA ASP A 11 28.53 32.21 -7.72
C ASP A 11 28.18 31.55 -6.37
N LYS A 12 28.30 32.30 -5.25
CA LYS A 12 27.87 31.83 -3.93
C LYS A 12 26.36 31.58 -3.82
N SER A 13 25.55 32.37 -4.50
CA SER A 13 24.10 32.17 -4.49
C SER A 13 23.71 30.92 -5.30
N LEU A 14 24.38 30.67 -6.42
CA LEU A 14 24.21 29.45 -7.21
C LEU A 14 24.74 28.22 -6.47
N GLU A 15 25.88 28.32 -5.77
CA GLU A 15 26.35 27.26 -4.90
C GLU A 15 25.38 26.95 -3.76
N CYS A 16 24.81 27.98 -3.11
CA CYS A 16 23.78 27.78 -2.07
C CYS A 16 22.52 27.14 -2.64
N ILE A 17 22.08 27.56 -3.83
CA ILE A 17 20.90 26.96 -4.51
C ILE A 17 21.21 25.53 -4.93
N LEU A 18 22.40 25.26 -5.46
CA LEU A 18 22.83 23.92 -5.80
C LEU A 18 22.97 23.02 -4.56
N ILE A 19 23.58 23.55 -3.49
CA ILE A 19 23.70 22.83 -2.23
C ILE A 19 22.32 22.57 -1.60
N ASP A 20 21.38 23.51 -1.69
CA ASP A 20 20.00 23.33 -1.22
C ASP A 20 19.21 22.40 -2.16
N TYR A 21 19.45 22.47 -3.46
CA TYR A 21 18.91 21.54 -4.44
C TYR A 21 19.47 20.12 -4.23
N PHE A 22 20.77 19.97 -3.97
CA PHE A 22 21.39 18.69 -3.62
C PHE A 22 21.07 18.23 -2.20
N LYS A 23 20.83 19.14 -1.23
CA LYS A 23 20.34 18.82 0.10
C LYS A 23 18.85 18.43 0.10
N LYS A 24 18.02 19.07 -0.71
CA LYS A 24 16.63 18.66 -0.96
C LYS A 24 16.54 17.39 -1.79
N ARG A 25 17.42 17.20 -2.74
CA ARG A 25 17.73 15.90 -3.36
C ARG A 25 18.80 15.18 -2.52
N ARG A 26 18.65 15.12 -1.21
CA ARG A 26 19.26 14.05 -0.46
C ARG A 26 18.70 12.79 -1.10
N TRP A 27 19.51 12.17 -1.96
CA TRP A 27 19.25 10.84 -2.47
C TRP A 27 19.05 9.99 -1.22
N PHE A 28 17.82 9.86 -0.79
CA PHE A 28 17.45 8.79 0.10
C PHE A 28 17.81 7.56 -0.70
N MET A 29 18.97 7.02 -0.40
CA MET A 29 19.42 5.81 -1.04
C MET A 29 18.44 4.75 -0.58
N TYR A 30 17.39 4.55 -1.40
CA TYR A 30 16.36 3.57 -1.10
C TYR A 30 17.01 2.20 -1.09
N THR A 31 16.89 1.54 0.03
CA THR A 31 17.28 0.15 0.21
C THR A 31 16.01 -0.68 0.07
N VAL A 32 15.91 -1.39 -1.04
CA VAL A 32 14.67 -2.01 -1.50
C VAL A 32 14.53 -3.43 -1.01
N GLY A 33 13.37 -3.74 -0.44
CA GLY A 33 12.86 -5.11 -0.29
C GLY A 33 11.86 -5.43 -1.40
N ILE A 34 12.09 -6.49 -2.13
CA ILE A 34 11.11 -7.02 -3.10
C ILE A 34 10.19 -7.97 -2.37
N TYR A 35 8.88 -7.83 -2.57
CA TYR A 35 7.92 -8.77 -2.04
C TYR A 35 7.14 -9.46 -3.18
N ILE A 36 7.21 -10.79 -3.20
CA ILE A 36 6.59 -11.65 -4.20
C ILE A 36 5.67 -12.64 -3.50
N ARG A 37 4.46 -12.81 -3.99
CA ARG A 37 3.51 -13.80 -3.47
C ARG A 37 2.85 -14.60 -4.59
N LEU A 38 2.77 -15.91 -4.35
CA LEU A 38 2.01 -16.85 -5.20
C LEU A 38 0.85 -17.43 -4.43
N SER A 39 -0.23 -17.72 -5.11
CA SER A 39 -1.35 -18.47 -4.55
C SER A 39 -1.23 -19.94 -4.91
N LYS A 40 -1.79 -20.83 -4.06
CA LYS A 40 -1.85 -22.28 -4.33
C LYS A 40 -2.52 -22.65 -5.66
N GLU A 41 -3.36 -21.79 -6.18
CA GLU A 41 -4.03 -22.00 -7.47
C GLU A 41 -3.08 -21.91 -8.67
N ASP A 42 -1.95 -21.22 -8.49
CA ASP A 42 -0.92 -21.09 -9.52
C ASP A 42 0.07 -22.29 -9.50
N GLU A 43 0.13 -23.06 -8.40
CA GLU A 43 1.02 -24.23 -8.24
C GLU A 43 0.60 -25.45 -9.08
N TYR A 44 -0.69 -25.64 -9.34
CA TYR A 44 -1.19 -26.83 -10.04
C TYR A 44 -0.77 -26.92 -11.52
N LYS A 45 -0.09 -25.92 -12.06
CA LYS A 45 0.27 -25.88 -13.48
C LYS A 45 1.69 -26.33 -13.82
N ASN A 46 2.62 -26.47 -12.87
CA ASN A 46 3.98 -26.88 -13.21
C ASN A 46 4.68 -27.68 -12.10
N ASN A 47 4.99 -28.94 -12.40
CA ASN A 47 5.86 -29.80 -11.61
C ASN A 47 7.29 -29.21 -11.52
N ASN A 48 7.78 -28.93 -10.30
CA ASN A 48 9.20 -28.82 -9.93
C ASN A 48 10.07 -27.69 -10.50
N LYS A 49 9.52 -26.57 -10.94
CA LYS A 49 10.31 -25.32 -11.15
C LYS A 49 9.58 -24.17 -10.51
N GLU A 50 10.35 -23.17 -10.01
CA GLU A 50 9.77 -21.86 -9.63
C GLU A 50 8.71 -21.51 -10.67
N SER A 51 7.48 -21.21 -10.20
CA SER A 51 6.41 -21.02 -11.16
C SER A 51 6.79 -19.87 -12.10
N GLU A 52 6.50 -20.03 -13.38
CA GLU A 52 6.74 -19.01 -14.41
C GLU A 52 6.22 -17.63 -13.99
N SER A 53 5.20 -17.63 -13.13
CA SER A 53 4.64 -16.43 -12.50
C SER A 53 5.60 -15.73 -11.51
N VAL A 54 6.43 -16.46 -10.74
CA VAL A 54 7.47 -15.86 -9.87
C VAL A 54 8.55 -15.21 -10.72
N ILE A 55 9.04 -15.95 -11.71
CA ILE A 55 10.09 -15.49 -12.61
C ILE A 55 9.66 -14.19 -13.29
N ASN A 56 8.43 -14.14 -13.80
CA ASN A 56 7.88 -12.96 -14.45
C ASN A 56 7.69 -11.78 -13.47
N GLN A 57 7.25 -12.03 -12.24
CA GLN A 57 7.16 -10.99 -11.20
C GLN A 57 8.53 -10.45 -10.85
N ARG A 58 9.50 -11.35 -10.62
CA ARG A 58 10.88 -10.98 -10.29
C ARG A 58 11.51 -10.15 -11.40
N SER A 59 11.41 -10.58 -12.65
CA SER A 59 11.97 -9.86 -13.80
C SER A 59 11.41 -8.44 -13.94
N LEU A 60 10.09 -8.27 -13.79
CA LEU A 60 9.46 -6.96 -13.85
C LEU A 60 9.98 -6.03 -12.74
N ILE A 61 10.08 -6.54 -11.50
CA ILE A 61 10.51 -5.74 -10.37
C ILE A 61 12.00 -5.41 -10.47
N LEU A 62 12.83 -6.35 -10.93
CA LEU A 62 14.27 -6.10 -11.12
C LEU A 62 14.52 -5.05 -12.21
N SER A 63 13.79 -5.10 -13.32
CA SER A 63 13.86 -4.04 -14.34
C SER A 63 13.51 -2.67 -13.75
N TYR A 64 12.44 -2.58 -12.96
CA TYR A 64 12.08 -1.34 -12.28
C TYR A 64 13.19 -0.83 -11.35
N ILE A 65 13.86 -1.73 -10.62
CA ILE A 65 14.98 -1.38 -9.71
C ILE A 65 16.17 -0.84 -10.52
N GLU A 66 16.52 -1.49 -11.62
CA GLU A 66 17.60 -1.06 -12.52
C GLU A 66 17.30 0.30 -13.16
N ASP A 67 16.10 0.46 -13.73
CA ASP A 67 15.67 1.70 -14.39
C ASP A 67 15.68 2.91 -13.44
N ASN A 68 15.43 2.68 -12.16
CA ASN A 68 15.42 3.71 -11.14
C ASN A 68 16.71 3.81 -10.31
N ASN A 69 17.76 3.07 -10.67
CA ASN A 69 19.04 3.03 -9.94
C ASN A 69 18.90 2.77 -8.44
N LEU A 70 18.03 1.84 -8.07
CA LEU A 70 17.72 1.51 -6.68
C LEU A 70 18.64 0.40 -6.17
N LYS A 71 18.88 0.37 -4.85
CA LYS A 71 19.71 -0.67 -4.22
C LYS A 71 18.82 -1.80 -3.69
N LEU A 72 18.88 -2.96 -4.31
CA LEU A 72 18.23 -4.16 -3.79
C LEU A 72 18.94 -4.65 -2.52
N TYR A 73 18.17 -4.89 -1.45
CA TYR A 73 18.66 -5.49 -0.20
C TYR A 73 18.32 -6.98 -0.12
N SER A 74 17.03 -7.32 -0.26
CA SER A 74 16.57 -8.69 -0.12
C SER A 74 15.27 -8.92 -0.89
N GLU A 75 15.03 -10.18 -1.20
CA GLU A 75 13.79 -10.68 -1.76
C GLU A 75 13.04 -11.48 -0.71
N TYR A 76 11.73 -11.25 -0.60
CA TYR A 76 10.81 -11.92 0.31
C TYR A 76 9.75 -12.62 -0.52
N VAL A 77 9.71 -13.94 -0.44
CA VAL A 77 8.81 -14.78 -1.25
C VAL A 77 7.90 -15.57 -0.31
N ASP A 78 6.60 -15.46 -0.54
CA ASP A 78 5.59 -16.31 0.09
C ASP A 78 4.91 -17.13 -1.00
N ASP A 79 5.33 -18.39 -1.11
CA ASP A 79 4.78 -19.35 -2.06
C ASP A 79 3.70 -20.21 -1.38
N GLY A 80 2.58 -20.42 -2.07
CA GLY A 80 1.46 -21.20 -1.54
C GLY A 80 0.63 -20.54 -0.44
N TYR A 81 0.87 -19.26 -0.14
CA TYR A 81 0.15 -18.53 0.91
C TYR A 81 -1.02 -17.70 0.35
N SER A 82 -2.15 -17.74 1.09
CA SER A 82 -3.31 -16.94 0.75
C SER A 82 -3.01 -15.44 0.90
N GLY A 83 -3.58 -14.62 0.01
CA GLY A 83 -3.53 -13.17 0.13
C GLY A 83 -4.47 -12.58 1.20
N THR A 84 -5.29 -13.40 1.85
CA THR A 84 -6.30 -12.95 2.82
C THR A 84 -5.75 -12.76 4.23
N THR A 85 -4.59 -13.33 4.55
CA THR A 85 -3.90 -13.16 5.83
C THR A 85 -2.54 -12.53 5.61
N PHE A 86 -2.03 -11.79 6.60
CA PHE A 86 -0.69 -11.21 6.60
C PHE A 86 0.29 -11.99 7.47
N ASP A 87 -0.17 -13.05 8.14
CA ASP A 87 0.71 -13.99 8.85
C ASP A 87 1.35 -14.95 7.85
N ARG A 88 2.46 -14.51 7.28
CA ARG A 88 3.23 -15.20 6.24
C ARG A 88 4.72 -15.03 6.54
N PRO A 89 5.53 -16.10 6.41
CA PRO A 89 6.95 -16.05 6.79
C PRO A 89 7.76 -14.97 6.06
N GLY A 90 7.60 -14.85 4.73
CA GLY A 90 8.28 -13.84 3.93
C GLY A 90 7.84 -12.43 4.30
N PHE A 91 6.53 -12.22 4.48
CA PHE A 91 5.99 -10.94 4.90
C PHE A 91 6.48 -10.55 6.30
N ASN A 92 6.44 -11.46 7.26
CA ASN A 92 6.90 -11.22 8.62
C ASN A 92 8.40 -10.89 8.66
N LYS A 93 9.21 -11.58 7.83
CA LYS A 93 10.63 -11.26 7.68
C LYS A 93 10.85 -9.86 7.11
N MET A 94 10.06 -9.47 6.09
CA MET A 94 10.09 -8.14 5.52
C MET A 94 9.77 -7.07 6.56
N ILE A 95 8.72 -7.27 7.36
CA ILE A 95 8.33 -6.35 8.44
C ILE A 95 9.44 -6.21 9.47
N LYS A 96 10.09 -7.31 9.86
CA LYS A 96 11.23 -7.28 10.78
C LYS A 96 12.40 -6.48 10.21
N ASP A 97 12.74 -6.66 8.93
CA ASP A 97 13.83 -5.92 8.29
C ASP A 97 13.49 -4.41 8.11
N ILE A 98 12.19 -4.06 8.01
CA ILE A 98 11.72 -2.68 8.11
C ILE A 98 11.94 -2.13 9.52
N GLU A 99 11.57 -2.88 10.56
CA GLU A 99 11.74 -2.49 11.97
C GLU A 99 13.19 -2.33 12.34
N ASP A 100 14.05 -3.19 11.84
CA ASP A 100 15.50 -3.12 11.99
C ASP A 100 16.14 -1.98 11.17
N GLY A 101 15.36 -1.26 10.35
CA GLY A 101 15.85 -0.17 9.49
C GLY A 101 16.75 -0.61 8.34
N LYS A 102 16.72 -1.90 7.96
CA LYS A 102 17.52 -2.45 6.86
C LYS A 102 16.96 -2.09 5.49
N ILE A 103 15.64 -1.96 5.38
CA ILE A 103 14.93 -1.54 4.17
C ILE A 103 14.03 -0.34 4.47
N ASN A 104 13.97 0.58 3.53
CA ASN A 104 13.14 1.78 3.57
C ASN A 104 12.26 1.94 2.34
N MET A 105 12.23 0.91 1.48
CA MET A 105 11.35 0.85 0.33
C MET A 105 10.91 -0.59 0.08
N VAL A 106 9.62 -0.77 -0.19
CA VAL A 106 9.02 -2.05 -0.56
C VAL A 106 8.44 -1.94 -1.95
N VAL A 107 8.79 -2.90 -2.83
CA VAL A 107 8.29 -2.96 -4.20
C VAL A 107 7.56 -4.28 -4.43
N THR A 108 6.37 -4.16 -5.01
CA THR A 108 5.55 -5.29 -5.45
C THR A 108 5.18 -5.15 -6.92
N LYS A 109 4.85 -6.24 -7.59
CA LYS A 109 4.31 -6.20 -8.96
C LYS A 109 2.97 -5.46 -9.00
N ASP A 110 2.05 -5.87 -8.15
CA ASP A 110 0.72 -5.31 -7.99
C ASP A 110 0.28 -5.40 -6.53
N LEU A 111 -0.75 -4.64 -6.16
CA LEU A 111 -1.28 -4.56 -4.80
C LEU A 111 -1.76 -5.91 -4.27
N SER A 112 -2.30 -6.77 -5.16
CA SER A 112 -2.80 -8.09 -4.76
C SER A 112 -1.69 -8.99 -4.22
N ARG A 113 -0.42 -8.70 -4.56
CA ARG A 113 0.76 -9.40 -4.02
C ARG A 113 1.01 -9.02 -2.58
N LEU A 114 0.82 -7.73 -2.22
CA LEU A 114 0.89 -7.30 -0.82
C LEU A 114 -0.21 -8.00 -0.01
N GLY A 115 -1.46 -7.91 -0.44
CA GLY A 115 -2.59 -8.58 0.20
C GLY A 115 -3.87 -8.47 -0.61
N ARG A 116 -4.76 -9.46 -0.47
CA ARG A 116 -6.13 -9.44 -1.01
C ARG A 116 -7.13 -8.86 0.00
N ASP A 117 -6.75 -8.78 1.27
CA ASP A 117 -7.52 -8.07 2.28
C ASP A 117 -7.22 -6.57 2.18
N TYR A 118 -8.18 -5.83 1.65
CA TYR A 118 -8.04 -4.38 1.41
C TYR A 118 -7.94 -3.58 2.71
N ILE A 119 -8.53 -4.05 3.81
CA ILE A 119 -8.48 -3.36 5.10
C ILE A 119 -7.06 -3.43 5.66
N GLN A 120 -6.48 -4.61 5.68
CA GLN A 120 -5.12 -4.81 6.16
C GLN A 120 -4.08 -4.19 5.20
N SER A 121 -4.27 -4.34 3.89
CA SER A 121 -3.39 -3.70 2.90
C SER A 121 -3.41 -2.18 3.05
N GLY A 122 -4.60 -1.58 3.21
CA GLY A 122 -4.76 -0.14 3.46
C GLY A 122 -4.06 0.30 4.75
N TYR A 123 -4.18 -0.46 5.83
CA TYR A 123 -3.46 -0.17 7.08
C TYR A 123 -1.93 -0.10 6.85
N TYR A 124 -1.36 -1.09 6.13
CA TYR A 124 0.07 -1.07 5.85
C TYR A 124 0.48 0.12 4.99
N ILE A 125 -0.26 0.42 3.93
CA ILE A 125 0.09 1.47 2.97
C ILE A 125 -0.15 2.88 3.55
N GLU A 126 -1.27 3.08 4.26
CA GLU A 126 -1.66 4.42 4.72
C GLU A 126 -1.14 4.78 6.12
N GLN A 127 -0.83 3.78 6.94
CA GLN A 127 -0.42 4.00 8.33
C GLN A 127 0.96 3.43 8.63
N TYR A 128 1.15 2.12 8.47
CA TYR A 128 2.37 1.46 8.92
C TYR A 128 3.62 1.90 8.15
N PHE A 129 3.60 1.84 6.82
CA PHE A 129 4.76 2.22 6.00
C PHE A 129 5.11 3.71 6.16
N PRO A 130 4.17 4.67 6.11
CA PRO A 130 4.47 6.07 6.37
C PRO A 130 5.03 6.31 7.79
N LEU A 131 4.46 5.65 8.82
CA LEU A 131 4.97 5.75 10.19
C LEU A 131 6.43 5.30 10.31
N LYS A 132 6.80 4.23 9.59
CA LYS A 132 8.17 3.71 9.53
C LYS A 132 9.04 4.41 8.48
N LYS A 133 8.52 5.44 7.78
CA LYS A 133 9.20 6.16 6.70
C LYS A 133 9.64 5.23 5.56
N VAL A 134 8.84 4.23 5.26
CA VAL A 134 9.03 3.27 4.18
C VAL A 134 8.19 3.69 2.98
N ARG A 135 8.84 3.83 1.81
CA ARG A 135 8.16 4.03 0.54
C ARG A 135 7.61 2.71 0.03
N TYR A 136 6.35 2.69 -0.37
CA TYR A 136 5.73 1.54 -1.01
C TYR A 136 5.46 1.84 -2.48
N VAL A 137 5.80 0.89 -3.35
CA VAL A 137 5.55 0.97 -4.79
C VAL A 137 4.87 -0.30 -5.28
N SER A 138 3.76 -0.13 -5.98
CA SER A 138 3.09 -1.16 -6.79
C SER A 138 3.19 -0.78 -8.26
N ILE A 139 3.95 -1.58 -9.03
CA ILE A 139 4.35 -1.18 -10.39
C ILE A 139 3.14 -1.13 -11.33
N LEU A 140 2.35 -2.19 -11.40
CA LEU A 140 1.23 -2.27 -12.34
C LEU A 140 0.03 -1.41 -11.95
N ASP A 141 -0.12 -1.11 -10.67
CA ASP A 141 -1.21 -0.24 -10.18
C ASP A 141 -0.82 1.23 -10.19
N ASN A 142 0.45 1.57 -10.55
CA ASN A 142 1.00 2.93 -10.51
C ASN A 142 0.84 3.59 -9.12
N ILE A 143 0.99 2.79 -8.04
CA ILE A 143 0.93 3.30 -6.68
C ILE A 143 2.35 3.59 -6.21
N ASP A 144 2.59 4.81 -5.73
CA ASP A 144 3.85 5.24 -5.14
C ASP A 144 3.56 6.15 -3.93
N THR A 145 4.03 5.73 -2.76
CA THR A 145 3.83 6.47 -1.50
C THR A 145 4.98 7.42 -1.19
N SER A 146 5.81 7.82 -2.17
CA SER A 146 6.92 8.72 -1.90
C SER A 146 6.45 10.03 -1.27
N ILE A 147 7.18 10.47 -0.25
CA ILE A 147 6.84 11.66 0.56
C ILE A 147 6.83 12.95 -0.29
N ASP A 148 7.50 12.94 -1.43
CA ASP A 148 7.65 14.11 -2.31
C ASP A 148 6.61 14.17 -3.45
N SER A 149 5.72 13.21 -3.56
CA SER A 149 4.64 13.27 -4.56
C SER A 149 3.57 14.26 -4.10
N THR A 150 3.71 15.52 -4.51
CA THR A 150 2.66 16.55 -4.47
C THR A 150 1.43 16.15 -5.30
N ASN A 151 1.56 15.16 -6.14
CA ASN A 151 0.48 14.44 -6.81
C ASN A 151 0.17 13.18 -6.00
N ASN A 152 -0.89 13.23 -5.23
CA ASN A 152 -1.44 12.10 -4.49
C ASN A 152 -1.88 10.97 -5.45
N ASP A 153 -0.93 10.19 -5.97
CA ASP A 153 -1.22 8.98 -6.77
C ASP A 153 -1.90 7.89 -5.93
N ILE A 154 -1.98 8.10 -4.61
CA ILE A 154 -2.77 7.29 -3.68
C ILE A 154 -4.27 7.64 -3.73
N ALA A 155 -4.65 8.81 -4.25
CA ALA A 155 -6.06 9.25 -4.28
C ALA A 155 -6.99 8.25 -5.01
N PRO A 156 -6.64 7.66 -6.17
CA PRO A 156 -7.44 6.62 -6.81
C PRO A 156 -7.58 5.37 -5.94
N PHE A 157 -6.51 5.00 -5.22
CA PHE A 157 -6.51 3.86 -4.30
C PHE A 157 -7.41 4.12 -3.09
N LYS A 158 -7.32 5.31 -2.48
CA LYS A 158 -8.22 5.73 -1.39
C LYS A 158 -9.69 5.70 -1.81
N SER A 159 -9.98 6.17 -3.01
CA SER A 159 -11.33 6.14 -3.56
C SER A 159 -11.82 4.70 -3.74
N LEU A 160 -11.01 3.84 -4.36
CA LEU A 160 -11.34 2.43 -4.55
C LEU A 160 -11.50 1.69 -3.20
N PHE A 161 -10.63 1.97 -2.22
CA PHE A 161 -10.70 1.42 -0.89
C PHE A 161 -11.99 1.83 -0.16
N ASN A 162 -12.33 3.11 -0.20
CA ASN A 162 -13.57 3.65 0.38
C ASN A 162 -14.82 3.03 -0.27
N ASP A 163 -14.79 2.82 -1.58
CA ASP A 163 -15.89 2.19 -2.32
C ASP A 163 -16.07 0.72 -1.92
N ILE A 164 -14.97 -0.03 -1.76
CA ILE A 164 -15.01 -1.42 -1.33
C ILE A 164 -15.49 -1.53 0.11
N GLN A 165 -14.96 -0.70 1.01
CA GLN A 165 -15.37 -0.65 2.41
C GLN A 165 -16.85 -0.28 2.55
N SER A 166 -17.33 0.68 1.76
CA SER A 166 -18.73 1.07 1.69
C SER A 166 -19.63 -0.08 1.22
N LYS A 167 -19.21 -0.80 0.16
CA LYS A 167 -19.94 -1.98 -0.35
C LYS A 167 -19.99 -3.11 0.68
N ASP A 168 -18.90 -3.35 1.39
CA ASP A 168 -18.82 -4.42 2.42
C ASP A 168 -19.67 -4.07 3.65
N SER A 169 -19.59 -2.83 4.11
CA SER A 169 -20.45 -2.30 5.17
C SER A 169 -21.94 -2.41 4.79
N SER A 170 -22.28 -2.04 3.54
CA SER A 170 -23.64 -2.15 3.02
C SER A 170 -24.14 -3.60 3.00
N LYS A 171 -23.29 -4.57 2.60
CA LYS A 171 -23.65 -6.00 2.65
C LYS A 171 -23.91 -6.47 4.07
N LYS A 172 -23.04 -6.12 5.03
CA LYS A 172 -23.20 -6.45 6.45
C LYS A 172 -24.49 -5.88 7.02
N ILE A 173 -24.78 -4.59 6.79
CA ILE A 173 -26.01 -3.94 7.23
C ILE A 173 -27.23 -4.63 6.63
N ARG A 174 -27.25 -4.89 5.32
CA ARG A 174 -28.36 -5.58 4.66
C ARG A 174 -28.61 -6.98 5.22
N SER A 175 -27.56 -7.73 5.55
CA SER A 175 -27.71 -9.06 6.15
C SER A 175 -28.37 -8.99 7.53
N ILE A 176 -27.92 -8.06 8.38
CA ILE A 176 -28.50 -7.82 9.72
C ILE A 176 -29.97 -7.38 9.60
N LEU A 177 -30.24 -6.43 8.71
CA LEU A 177 -31.64 -5.97 8.48
C LEU A 177 -32.53 -7.09 7.97
N ARG A 178 -32.02 -7.98 7.11
CA ARG A 178 -32.77 -9.16 6.62
C ARG A 178 -33.13 -10.12 7.76
N VAL A 179 -32.19 -10.38 8.68
CA VAL A 179 -32.44 -11.23 9.86
C VAL A 179 -33.47 -10.58 10.74
N ARG A 180 -33.31 -9.31 11.10
CA ARG A 180 -34.30 -8.57 11.95
C ARG A 180 -35.68 -8.53 11.32
N LYS A 181 -35.75 -8.33 9.97
CA LYS A 181 -37.03 -8.36 9.25
C LYS A 181 -37.71 -9.72 9.31
N LYS A 182 -36.92 -10.83 9.21
CA LYS A 182 -37.47 -12.19 9.36
C LYS A 182 -37.99 -12.44 10.78
N GLN A 183 -37.44 -11.79 11.78
CA GLN A 183 -37.88 -11.86 13.19
C GLN A 183 -39.09 -10.97 13.46
N GLY A 184 -39.63 -10.26 12.47
CA GLY A 184 -40.78 -9.36 12.62
C GLY A 184 -40.46 -8.05 13.34
N LEU A 185 -39.17 -7.72 13.55
CA LEU A 185 -38.75 -6.49 14.21
C LEU A 185 -38.94 -5.28 13.30
N PHE A 186 -39.44 -4.20 13.89
CA PHE A 186 -39.57 -2.92 13.16
C PHE A 186 -38.20 -2.29 12.90
N LEU A 187 -37.97 -1.96 11.64
CA LEU A 187 -36.64 -1.45 11.18
C LEU A 187 -36.62 0.06 10.89
N GLY A 188 -37.77 0.72 10.99
CA GLY A 188 -37.87 2.16 10.71
C GLY A 188 -37.36 3.00 11.90
N SER A 189 -36.88 4.20 11.60
CA SER A 189 -36.47 5.18 12.60
C SER A 189 -37.69 5.77 13.37
N SER A 190 -38.84 5.88 12.67
CA SER A 190 -40.07 6.43 13.22
C SER A 190 -41.24 5.48 12.91
N PRO A 191 -42.19 5.31 13.85
CA PRO A 191 -43.39 4.53 13.56
C PRO A 191 -44.20 5.17 12.44
N ALA A 192 -44.94 4.36 11.69
CA ALA A 192 -45.85 4.86 10.67
C ALA A 192 -46.95 5.74 11.28
N PHE A 193 -47.56 6.61 10.47
CA PHE A 193 -48.65 7.46 10.92
C PHE A 193 -49.77 6.64 11.57
N GLY A 194 -50.22 7.03 12.74
CA GLY A 194 -51.23 6.32 13.49
C GLY A 194 -50.71 5.21 14.43
N TYR A 195 -49.41 4.94 14.43
CA TYR A 195 -48.76 3.97 15.32
C TYR A 195 -47.88 4.64 16.37
N LYS A 196 -47.82 4.08 17.58
CA LYS A 196 -46.91 4.52 18.62
C LYS A 196 -45.90 3.41 18.91
N ARG A 197 -44.65 3.80 19.21
CA ARG A 197 -43.61 2.83 19.56
C ARG A 197 -43.97 2.20 20.89
N SER A 198 -43.96 0.86 20.99
CA SER A 198 -44.15 0.15 22.24
C SER A 198 -42.97 0.41 23.16
N GLU A 199 -43.23 0.53 24.49
CA GLU A 199 -42.17 0.72 25.48
C GLU A 199 -41.27 -0.50 25.62
N ASP A 200 -41.77 -1.70 25.29
CA ASP A 200 -41.00 -2.95 25.29
C ASP A 200 -40.10 -3.14 24.06
N ASN A 201 -40.30 -2.35 23.04
CA ASN A 201 -39.57 -2.48 21.79
C ASN A 201 -38.37 -1.52 21.79
N LYS A 202 -37.35 -1.90 22.57
CA LYS A 202 -36.09 -1.12 22.70
C LYS A 202 -35.22 -1.09 21.49
N TYR A 203 -35.63 -1.71 20.37
CA TYR A 203 -34.83 -1.71 19.12
C TYR A 203 -35.68 -1.67 17.87
#